data_12d2224eb0b9ca5af5a140cb78771213
#
_entry.id   12d2224eb0b9ca5af5a140cb78771213
#
_cell.length_a   1.000
_cell.length_b   1.000
_cell.length_c   1.000
_cell.angle_alpha   90.00
_cell.angle_beta   90.00
_cell.angle_gamma   90.00
#
_symmetry.space_group_name_H-M   'P 1'
#
loop_
_entity.id
_entity.type
_entity.pdbx_description
1 polymer ?
#
loop_
_entity_poly.entity_id
_entity_poly.type
_entity_poly.pdbx_seq_one_letter_code
_entity_poly.pdbx_strand_id
1 'polypeptide(L)'
;SALFDQGVQQEQGYRLIRRSAVCYITSDNRRTIDPTGMVSDSLEGYLSYFFADARYQDLFVNTLTAYGVAKVDFLPVSLAEALYLIPSEVRDEYAVLLEIGKMSMTFSVVCGNGIVYQNACSLGGGHVTAQLYTEGDASMLPFDVAEAMIGKINLSAKDAPNAMIEY
;
A
#
# COMPACT_ATOMS: atom_id res chain seq x y z
N SER A 1 -7.21 -9.87 -22.08
CA SER A 1 -6.15 -9.70 -21.05
C SER A 1 -4.79 -10.18 -21.52
N ALA A 2 -4.69 -11.26 -22.30
CA ALA A 2 -3.41 -11.80 -22.77
C ALA A 2 -2.58 -10.80 -23.60
N LEU A 3 -3.22 -9.89 -24.36
CA LEU A 3 -2.54 -8.85 -25.15
C LEU A 3 -1.80 -7.83 -24.28
N PHE A 4 -2.32 -7.51 -23.10
CA PHE A 4 -1.69 -6.56 -22.19
C PHE A 4 -0.46 -7.13 -21.47
N ASP A 5 -0.35 -8.45 -21.42
CA ASP A 5 0.73 -9.13 -20.69
C ASP A 5 2.00 -9.31 -21.55
N GLN A 6 1.95 -9.06 -22.85
CA GLN A 6 3.05 -9.34 -23.78
C GLN A 6 4.31 -8.47 -23.57
N GLY A 7 4.19 -7.33 -22.88
CA GLY A 7 5.30 -6.42 -22.61
C GLY A 7 5.85 -6.50 -21.18
N VAL A 8 5.28 -7.32 -20.33
CA VAL A 8 5.67 -7.37 -18.92
C VAL A 8 6.90 -8.25 -18.75
N GLN A 9 8.03 -7.62 -18.41
CA GLN A 9 9.25 -8.35 -18.03
C GLN A 9 9.10 -8.84 -16.58
N GLN A 10 9.11 -10.16 -16.40
CA GLN A 10 9.12 -10.76 -15.09
C GLN A 10 10.57 -10.94 -14.64
N GLU A 11 10.94 -10.32 -13.52
CA GLU A 11 12.24 -10.56 -12.90
C GLU A 11 12.34 -12.00 -12.40
N GLN A 12 13.55 -12.56 -12.50
CA GLN A 12 13.81 -13.93 -12.05
C GLN A 12 13.57 -14.06 -10.53
N GLY A 13 12.77 -15.04 -10.14
CA GLY A 13 12.41 -15.27 -8.73
C GLY A 13 11.14 -14.55 -8.27
N TYR A 14 10.53 -13.69 -9.11
CA TYR A 14 9.27 -13.06 -8.81
C TYR A 14 8.13 -13.67 -9.64
N ARG A 15 6.94 -13.70 -9.08
CA ARG A 15 5.72 -14.21 -9.71
C ARG A 15 4.61 -13.17 -9.64
N LEU A 16 3.89 -12.99 -10.72
CA LEU A 16 2.73 -12.11 -10.78
C LEU A 16 1.65 -12.57 -9.80
N ILE A 17 1.21 -11.67 -8.92
CA ILE A 17 0.12 -11.91 -7.97
C ILE A 17 -1.16 -11.18 -8.36
N ARG A 18 -1.05 -9.97 -8.95
CA ARG A 18 -2.22 -9.16 -9.28
C ARG A 18 -1.94 -8.23 -10.46
N ARG A 19 -3.00 -7.98 -11.24
CA ARG A 19 -3.11 -6.88 -12.20
C ARG A 19 -4.25 -5.99 -11.78
N SER A 20 -4.09 -4.69 -11.90
CA SER A 20 -5.15 -3.74 -11.62
C SER A 20 -5.17 -2.60 -12.63
N ALA A 21 -6.34 -2.19 -13.05
CA ALA A 21 -6.49 -1.17 -14.08
C ALA A 21 -6.25 0.23 -13.49
N VAL A 22 -5.31 0.94 -14.07
CA VAL A 22 -5.14 2.39 -13.85
C VAL A 22 -6.23 3.13 -14.61
N CYS A 23 -6.27 2.95 -15.92
CA CYS A 23 -7.35 3.48 -16.77
C CYS A 23 -7.36 2.77 -18.12
N TYR A 24 -8.44 3.01 -18.85
CA TYR A 24 -8.59 2.65 -20.26
C TYR A 24 -8.87 3.92 -21.07
N ILE A 25 -8.36 3.94 -22.30
CA ILE A 25 -8.58 5.00 -23.26
C ILE A 25 -9.25 4.40 -24.48
N THR A 26 -10.37 4.95 -24.88
CA THR A 26 -11.15 4.53 -26.05
C THR A 26 -10.65 5.25 -27.31
N SER A 27 -11.08 4.79 -28.50
CA SER A 27 -10.69 5.36 -29.80
C SER A 27 -11.03 6.85 -29.97
N ASP A 28 -12.00 7.36 -29.23
CA ASP A 28 -12.41 8.76 -29.15
C ASP A 28 -11.74 9.54 -28.00
N ASN A 29 -10.62 9.01 -27.46
CA ASN A 29 -9.83 9.59 -26.36
C ASN A 29 -10.58 9.77 -25.02
N ARG A 30 -11.69 9.07 -24.80
CA ARG A 30 -12.32 9.07 -23.48
C ARG A 30 -11.55 8.15 -22.53
N ARG A 31 -11.19 8.71 -21.39
CA ARG A 31 -10.58 7.97 -20.29
C ARG A 31 -11.68 7.38 -19.38
N THR A 32 -11.54 6.14 -18.98
CA THR A 32 -12.44 5.47 -18.04
C THR A 32 -11.68 4.46 -17.19
N ILE A 33 -12.16 4.23 -15.97
CA ILE A 33 -11.67 3.15 -15.10
C ILE A 33 -12.37 1.82 -15.47
N ASP A 34 -13.62 1.89 -15.91
CA ASP A 34 -14.40 0.73 -16.33
C ASP A 34 -14.95 0.96 -17.76
N PRO A 35 -14.43 0.24 -18.76
CA PRO A 35 -14.90 0.34 -20.13
C PRO A 35 -16.12 -0.54 -20.42
N THR A 36 -16.69 -1.21 -19.41
CA THR A 36 -17.81 -2.15 -19.60
C THR A 36 -19.01 -1.44 -20.19
N GLY A 37 -19.55 -1.99 -21.31
CA GLY A 37 -20.70 -1.43 -22.01
C GLY A 37 -20.37 -0.24 -22.94
N MET A 38 -19.11 0.20 -23.01
CA MET A 38 -18.70 1.21 -23.98
C MET A 38 -18.44 0.59 -25.36
N VAL A 39 -18.87 1.29 -26.41
CA VAL A 39 -18.57 0.91 -27.80
C VAL A 39 -17.36 1.71 -28.25
N SER A 40 -16.32 1.02 -28.72
CA SER A 40 -15.09 1.65 -29.21
C SER A 40 -14.38 0.75 -30.21
N ASP A 41 -13.80 1.33 -31.23
CA ASP A 41 -13.04 0.61 -32.26
C ASP A 41 -11.68 0.12 -31.73
N SER A 42 -11.13 0.82 -30.72
CA SER A 42 -9.90 0.44 -30.03
C SER A 42 -9.97 0.75 -28.56
N LEU A 43 -9.22 -0.01 -27.76
CA LEU A 43 -9.11 0.17 -26.32
C LEU A 43 -7.64 0.05 -25.93
N GLU A 44 -7.10 1.12 -25.40
CA GLU A 44 -5.78 1.16 -24.76
C GLU A 44 -5.94 1.03 -23.26
N GLY A 45 -5.16 0.16 -22.60
CA GLY A 45 -5.24 -0.07 -21.16
C GLY A 45 -3.92 0.21 -20.45
N TYR A 46 -3.98 1.00 -19.41
CA TYR A 46 -2.87 1.21 -18.48
C TYR A 46 -3.12 0.36 -17.24
N LEU A 47 -2.17 -0.52 -16.92
CA LEU A 47 -2.30 -1.51 -15.88
C LEU A 47 -1.12 -1.45 -14.91
N SER A 48 -1.41 -1.58 -13.62
CA SER A 48 -0.41 -1.88 -12.60
C SER A 48 -0.24 -3.37 -12.46
N TYR A 49 0.99 -3.85 -12.44
CA TYR A 49 1.34 -5.24 -12.22
C TYR A 49 2.06 -5.40 -10.88
N PHE A 50 1.59 -6.32 -10.07
CA PHE A 50 2.14 -6.58 -8.75
C PHE A 50 2.80 -7.95 -8.74
N PHE A 51 4.06 -7.98 -8.32
CA PHE A 51 4.84 -9.19 -8.22
C PHE A 51 5.26 -9.43 -6.77
N ALA A 52 5.39 -10.68 -6.38
CA ALA A 52 5.95 -11.07 -5.10
C ALA A 52 6.98 -12.18 -5.27
N ASP A 53 7.91 -12.30 -4.34
CA ASP A 53 8.91 -13.38 -4.32
C ASP A 53 8.20 -14.74 -4.38
N ALA A 54 8.60 -15.57 -5.35
CA ALA A 54 7.96 -16.85 -5.61
C ALA A 54 8.10 -17.82 -4.42
N ARG A 55 9.23 -17.78 -3.70
CA ARG A 55 9.47 -18.62 -2.52
C ARG A 55 8.54 -18.27 -1.38
N TYR A 56 8.29 -16.97 -1.21
CA TYR A 56 7.34 -16.47 -0.21
C TYR A 56 5.92 -16.96 -0.52
N GLN A 57 5.50 -16.88 -1.79
CA GLN A 57 4.20 -17.41 -2.22
C GLN A 57 4.10 -18.91 -1.99
N ASP A 58 5.13 -19.68 -2.38
CA ASP A 58 5.15 -21.12 -2.23
C ASP A 58 5.10 -21.54 -0.74
N LEU A 59 5.79 -20.80 0.14
CA LEU A 59 5.73 -21.04 1.59
C LEU A 59 4.28 -20.89 2.11
N PHE A 60 3.60 -19.81 1.77
CA PHE A 60 2.23 -19.58 2.22
C PHE A 60 1.25 -20.58 1.62
N VAL A 61 1.33 -20.82 0.31
CA VAL A 61 0.45 -21.78 -0.38
C VAL A 61 0.62 -23.17 0.22
N ASN A 62 1.84 -23.66 0.37
CA ASN A 62 2.10 -24.99 0.89
C ASN A 62 1.64 -25.12 2.35
N THR A 63 1.92 -24.12 3.17
CA THR A 63 1.51 -24.12 4.58
C THR A 63 -0.03 -24.14 4.69
N LEU A 64 -0.70 -23.22 4.04
CA LEU A 64 -2.17 -23.11 4.13
C LEU A 64 -2.88 -24.33 3.54
N THR A 65 -2.37 -24.88 2.43
CA THR A 65 -2.91 -26.09 1.81
C THR A 65 -2.75 -27.30 2.73
N ALA A 66 -1.64 -27.41 3.46
CA ALA A 66 -1.44 -28.47 4.46
C ALA A 66 -2.48 -28.40 5.60
N TYR A 67 -3.04 -27.23 5.88
CA TYR A 67 -4.15 -27.04 6.82
C TYR A 67 -5.53 -27.08 6.18
N GLY A 68 -5.64 -27.54 4.92
CA GLY A 68 -6.94 -27.77 4.24
C GLY A 68 -7.50 -26.56 3.51
N VAL A 69 -6.74 -25.48 3.34
CA VAL A 69 -7.18 -24.34 2.53
C VAL A 69 -7.13 -24.72 1.05
N ALA A 70 -8.28 -24.72 0.39
CA ALA A 70 -8.43 -25.17 -1.01
C ALA A 70 -7.84 -24.17 -2.03
N LYS A 71 -7.85 -22.87 -1.73
CA LYS A 71 -7.38 -21.82 -2.63
C LYS A 71 -6.77 -20.66 -1.84
N VAL A 72 -5.60 -20.19 -2.31
CA VAL A 72 -4.90 -19.02 -1.75
C VAL A 72 -4.74 -17.99 -2.86
N ASP A 73 -5.26 -16.79 -2.63
CA ASP A 73 -5.06 -15.63 -3.50
C ASP A 73 -4.24 -14.58 -2.75
N PHE A 74 -3.41 -13.84 -3.49
CA PHE A 74 -2.58 -12.77 -2.94
C PHE A 74 -3.10 -11.43 -3.43
N LEU A 75 -3.15 -10.47 -2.52
CA LEU A 75 -3.50 -9.08 -2.81
C LEU A 75 -2.46 -8.16 -2.14
N PRO A 76 -1.87 -7.19 -2.86
CA PRO A 76 -1.01 -6.19 -2.25
C PRO A 76 -1.79 -5.36 -1.22
N VAL A 77 -1.23 -5.17 -0.04
CA VAL A 77 -1.89 -4.43 1.06
C VAL A 77 -2.21 -3.00 0.63
N SER A 78 -1.22 -2.28 0.10
CA SER A 78 -1.41 -0.89 -0.35
C SER A 78 -2.49 -0.75 -1.43
N LEU A 79 -2.64 -1.77 -2.31
CA LEU A 79 -3.73 -1.77 -3.28
C LEU A 79 -5.09 -1.99 -2.60
N ALA A 80 -5.16 -2.92 -1.65
CA ALA A 80 -6.40 -3.19 -0.92
C ALA A 80 -6.84 -1.95 -0.12
N GLU A 81 -5.92 -1.30 0.57
CA GLU A 81 -6.17 -0.07 1.32
C GLU A 81 -6.58 1.08 0.41
N ALA A 82 -5.89 1.27 -0.73
CA ALA A 82 -6.25 2.29 -1.70
C ALA A 82 -7.68 2.11 -2.22
N LEU A 83 -8.06 0.88 -2.56
CA LEU A 83 -9.40 0.59 -3.08
C LEU A 83 -10.50 0.70 -2.01
N TYR A 84 -10.16 0.46 -0.75
CA TYR A 84 -11.10 0.51 0.36
C TYR A 84 -11.26 1.91 0.94
N LEU A 85 -10.14 2.64 1.11
CA LEU A 85 -10.12 3.93 1.83
C LEU A 85 -10.38 5.13 0.92
N ILE A 86 -9.99 5.06 -0.37
CA ILE A 86 -10.07 6.19 -1.29
C ILE A 86 -11.29 5.99 -2.22
N PRO A 87 -12.29 6.86 -2.19
CA PRO A 87 -13.44 6.79 -3.09
C PRO A 87 -13.05 6.80 -4.56
N SER A 88 -13.81 6.13 -5.41
CA SER A 88 -13.54 6.01 -6.85
C SER A 88 -13.42 7.36 -7.55
N GLU A 89 -14.24 8.31 -7.14
CA GLU A 89 -14.28 9.67 -7.69
C GLU A 89 -12.97 10.44 -7.43
N VAL A 90 -12.33 10.18 -6.28
CA VAL A 90 -11.02 10.76 -5.92
C VAL A 90 -9.90 10.06 -6.68
N ARG A 91 -10.02 8.74 -6.89
CA ARG A 91 -9.01 7.94 -7.60
C ARG A 91 -9.06 8.11 -9.12
N ASP A 92 -10.11 8.70 -9.67
CA ASP A 92 -10.22 8.94 -11.12
C ASP A 92 -9.12 9.88 -11.64
N GLU A 93 -8.58 10.75 -10.78
CA GLU A 93 -7.35 11.50 -11.05
C GLU A 93 -6.16 10.82 -10.35
N TYR A 94 -5.55 11.51 -9.40
CA TYR A 94 -4.45 11.01 -8.58
C TYR A 94 -4.75 11.23 -7.11
N ALA A 95 -4.56 10.18 -6.33
CA ALA A 95 -4.60 10.24 -4.89
C ALA A 95 -3.29 9.74 -4.29
N VAL A 96 -2.98 10.20 -3.09
CA VAL A 96 -1.81 9.75 -2.34
C VAL A 96 -2.28 8.94 -1.14
N LEU A 97 -1.74 7.75 -1.00
CA LEU A 97 -1.86 6.92 0.19
C LEU A 97 -0.52 6.90 0.92
N LEU A 98 -0.53 7.34 2.17
CA LEU A 98 0.61 7.26 3.08
C LEU A 98 0.28 6.28 4.20
N GLU A 99 0.98 5.15 4.21
CA GLU A 99 0.90 4.14 5.25
C GLU A 99 2.05 4.38 6.24
N ILE A 100 1.74 4.62 7.50
CA ILE A 100 2.75 4.79 8.55
C ILE A 100 2.64 3.61 9.52
N GLY A 101 3.53 2.64 9.34
CA GLY A 101 3.64 1.48 10.20
C GLY A 101 4.59 1.71 11.37
N LYS A 102 4.83 0.65 12.16
CA LYS A 102 5.76 0.71 13.28
C LYS A 102 7.21 0.85 12.82
N MET A 103 7.63 0.09 11.80
CA MET A 103 9.01 0.01 11.35
C MET A 103 9.25 0.61 9.96
N SER A 104 8.19 0.92 9.22
CA SER A 104 8.28 1.42 7.85
C SER A 104 7.14 2.36 7.53
N MET A 105 7.38 3.22 6.56
CA MET A 105 6.35 4.02 5.88
C MET A 105 6.34 3.66 4.41
N THR A 106 5.15 3.60 3.82
CA THR A 106 4.95 3.39 2.40
C THR A 106 4.17 4.58 1.82
N PHE A 107 4.70 5.16 0.77
CA PHE A 107 4.08 6.21 -0.01
C PHE A 107 3.62 5.63 -1.34
N SER A 108 2.34 5.73 -1.64
CA SER A 108 1.76 5.21 -2.89
C SER A 108 0.98 6.30 -3.60
N VAL A 109 1.21 6.44 -4.92
CA VAL A 109 0.37 7.26 -5.80
C VAL A 109 -0.62 6.34 -6.48
N VAL A 110 -1.89 6.59 -6.24
CA VAL A 110 -3.02 5.80 -6.71
C VAL A 110 -3.70 6.53 -7.85
N CYS A 111 -4.06 5.82 -8.90
CA CYS A 111 -4.82 6.34 -10.02
C CYS A 111 -5.76 5.25 -10.53
N GLY A 112 -7.04 5.55 -10.65
CA GLY A 112 -8.06 4.56 -10.96
C GLY A 112 -8.08 3.42 -9.93
N ASN A 113 -7.99 2.20 -10.41
CA ASN A 113 -7.89 1.02 -9.55
C ASN A 113 -6.47 0.47 -9.44
N GLY A 114 -5.44 1.29 -9.78
CA GLY A 114 -4.04 0.86 -9.75
C GLY A 114 -3.16 1.77 -8.91
N ILE A 115 -1.94 1.29 -8.64
CA ILE A 115 -0.87 2.08 -8.05
C ILE A 115 0.13 2.40 -9.18
N VAL A 116 0.37 3.69 -9.43
CA VAL A 116 1.26 4.15 -10.51
C VAL A 116 2.66 4.43 -10.02
N TYR A 117 2.83 4.65 -8.73
CA TYR A 117 4.14 4.81 -8.09
C TYR A 117 4.04 4.33 -6.64
N GLN A 118 5.08 3.67 -6.16
CA GLN A 118 5.21 3.29 -4.76
C GLN A 118 6.67 3.38 -4.33
N ASN A 119 6.89 3.88 -3.12
CA ASN A 119 8.19 3.86 -2.46
C ASN A 119 7.99 3.58 -0.98
N ALA A 120 8.96 2.90 -0.37
CA ALA A 120 8.95 2.61 1.05
C ALA A 120 10.27 3.02 1.69
N CYS A 121 10.20 3.47 2.94
CA CYS A 121 11.40 3.72 3.75
C CYS A 121 11.29 2.99 5.08
N SER A 122 12.45 2.62 5.63
CA SER A 122 12.56 1.92 6.92
C SER A 122 12.47 2.90 8.11
N LEU A 123 11.48 3.79 8.07
CA LEU A 123 11.12 4.71 9.15
C LEU A 123 9.65 4.55 9.47
N GLY A 124 9.31 4.50 10.75
CA GLY A 124 7.92 4.38 11.19
C GLY A 124 7.77 4.85 12.64
N GLY A 125 6.57 4.73 13.19
CA GLY A 125 6.23 5.19 14.54
C GLY A 125 7.13 4.61 15.64
N GLY A 126 7.63 3.40 15.47
CA GLY A 126 8.56 2.78 16.42
C GLY A 126 9.92 3.50 16.51
N HIS A 127 10.35 4.18 15.44
CA HIS A 127 11.57 4.98 15.48
C HIS A 127 11.36 6.25 16.32
N VAL A 128 10.18 6.86 16.29
CA VAL A 128 9.82 7.98 17.17
C VAL A 128 9.85 7.52 18.62
N THR A 129 9.29 6.33 18.91
CA THR A 129 9.35 5.74 20.25
C THR A 129 10.79 5.50 20.69
N ALA A 130 11.64 4.95 19.80
CA ALA A 130 13.05 4.71 20.10
C ALA A 130 13.82 6.01 20.35
N GLN A 131 13.54 7.07 19.59
CA GLN A 131 14.14 8.40 19.77
C GLN A 131 13.81 8.96 21.15
N LEU A 132 12.54 8.93 21.54
CA LEU A 132 12.11 9.37 22.88
C LEU A 132 12.78 8.57 23.99
N TYR A 133 12.99 7.27 23.77
CA TYR A 133 13.68 6.40 24.72
C TYR A 133 15.17 6.78 24.87
N THR A 134 15.84 7.20 23.78
CA THR A 134 17.30 7.45 23.78
C THR A 134 17.69 8.88 24.15
N GLU A 135 16.88 9.88 23.83
CA GLU A 135 17.23 11.31 23.98
C GLU A 135 16.66 11.96 25.24
N GLY A 136 15.67 11.35 25.86
CA GLY A 136 15.14 11.84 27.14
C GLY A 136 15.93 11.29 28.34
N ASP A 137 15.76 11.90 29.50
CA ASP A 137 16.07 11.27 30.80
C ASP A 137 15.26 9.94 31.00
N ALA A 138 14.64 9.53 29.93
CA ALA A 138 13.84 8.33 29.70
C ALA A 138 14.66 7.02 29.68
N SER A 139 15.98 7.06 29.94
CA SER A 139 16.76 5.84 30.22
C SER A 139 16.17 5.02 31.37
N MET A 140 15.11 5.53 32.00
CA MET A 140 14.31 4.85 33.02
C MET A 140 12.91 4.43 32.58
N LEU A 141 12.43 4.81 31.38
CA LEU A 141 11.10 4.39 30.92
C LEU A 141 11.22 3.10 30.08
N PRO A 142 10.52 2.02 30.44
CA PRO A 142 10.40 0.86 29.56
C PRO A 142 9.85 1.25 28.19
N PHE A 143 10.32 0.60 27.12
CA PHE A 143 9.94 0.91 25.74
C PHE A 143 8.42 0.84 25.50
N ASP A 144 7.74 -0.11 26.12
CA ASP A 144 6.28 -0.28 26.09
C ASP A 144 5.52 0.91 26.72
N VAL A 145 6.10 1.52 27.75
CA VAL A 145 5.54 2.73 28.36
C VAL A 145 5.69 3.93 27.41
N ALA A 146 6.86 4.10 26.79
CA ALA A 146 7.07 5.16 25.81
C ALA A 146 6.12 5.01 24.61
N GLU A 147 5.91 3.79 24.10
CA GLU A 147 4.97 3.49 23.03
C GLU A 147 3.52 3.81 23.45
N ALA A 148 3.12 3.45 24.65
CA ALA A 148 1.79 3.75 25.18
C ALA A 148 1.55 5.25 25.40
N MET A 149 2.60 6.01 25.70
CA MET A 149 2.53 7.46 25.83
C MET A 149 2.28 8.13 24.48
N ILE A 150 3.03 7.76 23.42
CA ILE A 150 2.83 8.30 22.07
C ILE A 150 1.41 8.06 21.59
N GLY A 151 0.86 6.85 21.80
CA GLY A 151 -0.52 6.53 21.41
C GLY A 151 -1.60 7.32 22.15
N LYS A 152 -1.28 7.95 23.28
CA LYS A 152 -2.21 8.75 24.07
C LYS A 152 -2.10 10.26 23.81
N ILE A 153 -1.07 10.72 23.12
CA ILE A 153 -0.86 12.14 22.86
C ILE A 153 -1.78 12.57 21.72
N ASN A 154 -2.69 13.48 22.01
CA ASN A 154 -3.45 14.18 21.00
C ASN A 154 -2.83 15.58 20.78
N LEU A 155 -1.98 15.70 19.75
CA LEU A 155 -1.32 16.96 19.41
C LEU A 155 -2.30 18.08 18.99
N SER A 156 -3.54 17.73 18.64
CA SER A 156 -4.61 18.68 18.32
C SER A 156 -5.37 19.16 19.56
N ALA A 157 -5.14 18.55 20.72
CA ALA A 157 -5.79 18.96 21.96
C ALA A 157 -5.13 20.24 22.50
N LYS A 158 -5.94 21.21 22.93
CA LYS A 158 -5.45 22.47 23.52
C LYS A 158 -4.62 22.28 24.80
N ASP A 159 -4.77 21.13 25.44
CA ASP A 159 -4.13 20.77 26.71
C ASP A 159 -3.01 19.71 26.53
N ALA A 160 -2.47 19.58 25.32
CA ALA A 160 -1.31 18.70 25.11
C ALA A 160 -0.15 19.15 26.03
N PRO A 161 0.44 18.26 26.84
CA PRO A 161 1.49 18.65 27.77
C PRO A 161 2.67 19.24 27.03
N ASN A 162 3.04 20.49 27.32
CA ASN A 162 4.12 21.20 26.65
C ASN A 162 5.47 20.46 26.68
N ALA A 163 5.74 19.73 27.76
CA ALA A 163 6.95 18.93 27.91
C ALA A 163 7.11 17.78 26.88
N MET A 164 6.03 17.41 26.19
CA MET A 164 6.07 16.38 25.13
C MET A 164 6.08 16.99 23.70
N ILE A 165 5.83 18.28 23.58
CA ILE A 165 5.84 19.00 22.29
C ILE A 165 7.23 19.59 22.00
N GLU A 166 8.08 19.75 23.02
CA GLU A 166 9.42 20.32 22.91
C GLU A 166 10.51 19.29 22.53
N TYR A 167 10.14 18.02 22.31
CA TYR A 167 10.99 16.95 21.79
C TYR A 167 10.58 16.60 20.37
#